data_4b63756782d89edd6684e81276ede28b
#
_entry.id   4b63756782d89edd6684e81276ede28b
#
_cell.length_a   1.000
_cell.length_b   1.000
_cell.length_c   1.000
_cell.angle_alpha   90.00
_cell.angle_beta   90.00
_cell.angle_gamma   90.00
#
_symmetry.space_group_name_H-M   'P 1'
#
loop_
_entity.id
_entity.type
_entity.pdbx_description
1 polymer ?
#
loop_
_entity_poly.entity_id
_entity_poly.type
_entity_poly.pdbx_seq_one_letter_code
_entity_poly.pdbx_strand_id
1 'polypeptide(L)'
;ATFRLNNMIEIIQNWNDYILDSKYLPQRSATFLINENNEVPEINVRNNYKGIDQAYRKPIQLRLIQDIEDPNYRQIFILPAASYNLYDGLSLGLRWYNRTILPKPLHFNLEPQYALNSQSPVGRGSVIYNRWNETSNLFLQRFGIAGNYFSYDQGLFYRRLSPYTIFAFRDNSNLRKNKRQYLTLRSVHVTRDKALAQVDREPNYSVYNLQFNYSDNNLINFYSAAFNAQLSSAFSKVSAQFEYRKLFLNNRQINLRFYAGLFLRNGPNPMSSV
;
A
#
# COMPACT_ATOMS: atom_id res chain seq x y z
N ALA A 1 25.26 -12.49 22.60
CA ALA A 1 25.15 -11.69 21.37
C ALA A 1 26.47 -10.94 21.18
N THR A 2 27.00 -10.93 19.98
CA THR A 2 28.26 -10.25 19.64
C THR A 2 27.92 -8.91 18.97
N PHE A 3 28.51 -7.82 19.46
CA PHE A 3 28.40 -6.51 18.87
C PHE A 3 29.72 -6.13 18.20
N ARG A 4 29.63 -5.56 17.02
CA ARG A 4 30.75 -4.95 16.35
C ARG A 4 30.54 -3.45 16.25
N LEU A 5 31.39 -2.71 16.91
CA LEU A 5 31.56 -1.27 16.73
C LEU A 5 32.72 -1.08 15.79
N ASN A 6 32.58 -0.48 14.61
CA ASN A 6 33.63 -0.22 13.64
C ASN A 6 35.06 -0.43 14.21
N ASN A 7 35.59 -1.65 14.10
CA ASN A 7 36.88 -2.14 14.63
C ASN A 7 36.95 -2.50 16.13
N MET A 8 35.85 -2.53 16.88
CA MET A 8 35.81 -3.09 18.23
C MET A 8 34.75 -4.19 18.29
N ILE A 9 35.13 -5.33 18.85
CA ILE A 9 34.21 -6.44 19.12
C ILE A 9 33.96 -6.47 20.62
N GLU A 10 32.71 -6.31 21.02
CA GLU A 10 32.30 -6.44 22.41
C GLU A 10 31.31 -7.58 22.55
N ILE A 11 31.54 -8.48 23.52
CA ILE A 11 30.63 -9.60 23.80
C ILE A 11 29.67 -9.15 24.88
N ILE A 12 28.38 -9.13 24.58
CA ILE A 12 27.36 -8.78 25.54
C ILE A 12 26.52 -10.01 25.88
N GLN A 13 26.43 -10.29 27.14
CA GLN A 13 25.81 -11.53 27.65
C GLN A 13 24.29 -11.45 27.79
N ASN A 14 23.68 -10.25 27.76
CA ASN A 14 22.24 -10.14 28.01
C ASN A 14 21.60 -8.95 27.27
N TRP A 15 20.47 -9.18 26.62
CA TRP A 15 19.77 -8.18 25.79
C TRP A 15 19.10 -7.05 26.60
N ASN A 16 18.88 -7.28 27.89
CA ASN A 16 18.14 -6.35 28.75
C ASN A 16 19.03 -5.34 29.49
N ASP A 17 20.36 -5.49 29.41
CA ASP A 17 21.29 -4.69 30.21
C ASP A 17 22.07 -3.65 29.41
N TYR A 18 21.52 -3.21 28.26
CA TYR A 18 22.20 -2.23 27.41
C TYR A 18 22.13 -0.80 27.92
N ILE A 19 23.04 -0.46 28.78
CA ILE A 19 23.49 0.91 28.96
C ILE A 19 24.89 1.00 28.35
N LEU A 20 24.95 1.36 27.05
CA LEU A 20 26.21 1.77 26.46
C LEU A 20 26.60 3.12 27.04
N ASP A 21 27.64 3.14 27.84
CA ASP A 21 28.20 4.38 28.35
C ASP A 21 28.72 5.20 27.14
N SER A 22 28.14 6.37 26.95
CA SER A 22 28.47 7.28 25.83
C SER A 22 29.94 7.67 25.78
N LYS A 23 30.69 7.47 26.86
CA LYS A 23 32.11 7.74 27.00
C LYS A 23 33.00 6.84 26.13
N TYR A 24 32.52 5.65 25.76
CA TYR A 24 33.26 4.69 24.94
C TYR A 24 32.82 4.67 23.46
N LEU A 25 31.89 5.51 23.07
CA LEU A 25 31.42 5.56 21.70
C LEU A 25 32.37 6.41 20.85
N PRO A 26 32.85 5.93 19.69
CA PRO A 26 33.64 6.74 18.79
C PRO A 26 32.81 7.92 18.30
N GLN A 27 33.41 9.09 18.28
CA GLN A 27 32.73 10.38 18.00
C GLN A 27 32.16 10.53 16.59
N ARG A 28 32.38 9.59 15.65
CA ARG A 28 31.85 9.67 14.27
C ARG A 28 31.59 8.29 13.68
N SER A 29 30.39 8.14 13.09
CA SER A 29 29.96 7.06 12.19
C SER A 29 30.14 5.60 12.66
N ALA A 30 29.73 5.30 13.87
CA ALA A 30 29.65 3.92 14.32
C ALA A 30 28.32 3.28 13.94
N THR A 31 28.36 2.05 13.45
CA THR A 31 27.18 1.22 13.20
C THR A 31 27.20 0.03 14.12
N PHE A 32 26.10 -0.17 14.84
CA PHE A 32 25.90 -1.39 15.62
C PHE A 32 25.42 -2.50 14.70
N LEU A 33 26.07 -3.63 14.77
CA LEU A 33 25.66 -4.87 14.12
C LEU A 33 25.38 -5.93 15.18
N ILE A 34 24.24 -6.58 15.03
CA ILE A 34 23.85 -7.73 15.84
C ILE A 34 23.76 -8.91 14.88
N ASN A 35 24.25 -10.09 15.31
CA ASN A 35 24.17 -11.30 14.52
C ASN A 35 24.80 -11.16 13.12
N GLU A 36 25.99 -10.53 13.05
CA GLU A 36 26.68 -10.21 11.80
C GLU A 36 26.87 -11.45 10.90
N ASN A 37 27.19 -12.58 11.51
CA ASN A 37 27.46 -13.83 10.79
C ASN A 37 26.21 -14.69 10.58
N ASN A 38 25.01 -14.18 10.92
CA ASN A 38 23.75 -14.93 10.85
C ASN A 38 23.79 -16.27 11.63
N GLU A 39 24.49 -16.31 12.77
CA GLU A 39 24.59 -17.51 13.62
C GLU A 39 23.23 -17.89 14.21
N VAL A 40 22.38 -16.91 14.47
CA VAL A 40 21.00 -17.11 14.89
C VAL A 40 20.06 -16.85 13.72
N PRO A 41 19.23 -17.82 13.32
CA PRO A 41 18.27 -17.61 12.26
C PRO A 41 17.21 -16.57 12.65
N GLU A 42 17.11 -15.49 11.90
CA GLU A 42 16.14 -14.41 12.12
C GLU A 42 15.33 -14.15 10.86
N ILE A 43 14.02 -13.91 11.01
CA ILE A 43 13.15 -13.55 9.90
C ILE A 43 13.39 -12.10 9.49
N ASN A 44 13.65 -11.22 10.45
CA ASN A 44 13.86 -9.79 10.22
C ASN A 44 15.27 -9.37 10.58
N VAL A 45 16.16 -9.36 9.62
CA VAL A 45 17.56 -8.94 9.79
C VAL A 45 17.78 -7.43 9.65
N ARG A 46 16.73 -6.64 9.36
CA ARG A 46 16.85 -5.17 9.18
C ARG A 46 17.17 -4.43 10.46
N ASN A 47 16.66 -4.91 11.60
CA ASN A 47 16.88 -4.34 12.92
C ASN A 47 18.26 -4.66 13.50
N ASN A 48 19.02 -5.57 12.85
CA ASN A 48 20.38 -5.92 13.24
C ASN A 48 21.39 -4.81 12.93
N TYR A 49 20.99 -3.80 12.16
CA TYR A 49 21.83 -2.69 11.73
C TYR A 49 21.29 -1.37 12.26
N LYS A 50 21.99 -0.75 13.19
CA LYS A 50 21.63 0.56 13.73
C LYS A 50 22.83 1.50 13.70
N GLY A 51 22.71 2.61 12.96
CA GLY A 51 23.67 3.71 13.01
C GLY A 51 23.50 4.53 14.29
N ILE A 52 24.57 4.96 14.90
CA ILE A 52 24.57 5.86 16.06
C ILE A 52 24.19 7.27 15.62
N ASP A 53 24.71 7.71 14.48
CA ASP A 53 24.34 8.97 13.88
C ASP A 53 23.09 8.84 13.02
N GLN A 54 22.17 9.80 13.11
CA GLN A 54 20.98 9.92 12.26
C GLN A 54 21.31 9.97 10.76
N ALA A 55 22.58 10.23 10.43
CA ALA A 55 23.10 10.35 9.05
C ALA A 55 23.41 9.01 8.39
N TYR A 56 23.37 7.87 9.09
CA TYR A 56 23.63 6.58 8.44
C TYR A 56 22.52 6.23 7.44
N ARG A 57 22.80 6.48 6.18
CA ARG A 57 21.94 6.10 5.05
C ARG A 57 22.56 4.88 4.37
N LYS A 58 21.85 3.75 4.43
CA LYS A 58 22.23 2.56 3.66
C LYS A 58 22.38 2.93 2.19
N PRO A 59 23.45 2.50 1.52
CA PRO A 59 23.64 2.77 0.10
C PRO A 59 22.51 2.15 -0.74
N ILE A 60 22.23 2.76 -1.89
CA ILE A 60 21.23 2.26 -2.83
C ILE A 60 21.87 1.19 -3.69
N GLN A 61 21.20 0.05 -3.82
CA GLN A 61 21.57 -1.05 -4.71
C GLN A 61 20.45 -1.26 -5.73
N LEU A 62 20.82 -1.24 -7.01
CA LEU A 62 19.93 -1.58 -8.11
C LEU A 62 20.08 -3.06 -8.44
N ARG A 63 18.97 -3.79 -8.55
CA ARG A 63 18.94 -5.21 -8.93
C ARG A 63 17.93 -5.45 -10.04
N LEU A 64 18.24 -6.33 -10.98
CA LEU A 64 17.37 -6.62 -12.12
C LEU A 64 16.19 -7.53 -11.75
N ILE A 65 16.30 -8.37 -10.74
CA ILE A 65 15.25 -9.32 -10.35
C ILE A 65 15.08 -9.24 -8.85
N GLN A 66 13.86 -9.47 -8.37
CA GLN A 66 13.60 -9.55 -6.94
C GLN A 66 14.40 -10.71 -6.33
N ASP A 67 15.14 -10.39 -5.29
CA ASP A 67 15.99 -11.32 -4.57
C ASP A 67 15.68 -11.23 -3.06
N ILE A 68 16.34 -12.10 -2.28
CA ILE A 68 16.35 -12.02 -0.82
C ILE A 68 16.90 -10.65 -0.43
N GLU A 69 16.28 -10.05 0.56
CA GLU A 69 16.67 -8.74 1.03
C GLU A 69 18.09 -8.76 1.62
N ASP A 70 18.95 -7.88 1.09
CA ASP A 70 20.23 -7.58 1.69
C ASP A 70 20.05 -6.44 2.71
N PRO A 71 20.25 -6.69 4.01
CA PRO A 71 20.04 -5.71 5.05
C PRO A 71 20.99 -4.51 4.99
N ASN A 72 22.12 -4.63 4.28
CA ASN A 72 23.12 -3.57 4.13
C ASN A 72 22.72 -2.49 3.13
N TYR A 73 21.76 -2.77 2.25
CA TYR A 73 21.41 -1.90 1.13
C TYR A 73 19.93 -1.47 1.17
N ARG A 74 19.67 -0.35 0.55
CA ARG A 74 18.32 0.02 0.10
C ARG A 74 18.13 -0.47 -1.32
N GLN A 75 17.52 -1.62 -1.48
CA GLN A 75 17.36 -2.27 -2.77
C GLN A 75 16.19 -1.68 -3.54
N ILE A 76 16.46 -1.38 -4.81
CA ILE A 76 15.49 -1.02 -5.84
C ILE A 76 15.60 -2.08 -6.94
N PHE A 77 14.48 -2.72 -7.22
CA PHE A 77 14.39 -3.73 -8.26
C PHE A 77 13.91 -3.09 -9.56
N ILE A 78 14.51 -3.52 -10.66
CA ILE A 78 14.19 -3.02 -12.00
C ILE A 78 13.85 -4.22 -12.87
N LEU A 79 12.70 -4.14 -13.55
CA LEU A 79 12.28 -5.13 -14.55
C LEU A 79 11.92 -4.43 -15.84
N PRO A 80 12.15 -5.03 -17.01
CA PRO A 80 11.54 -4.60 -18.25
C PRO A 80 10.03 -4.61 -18.12
N ALA A 81 9.36 -3.61 -18.65
CA ALA A 81 7.92 -3.50 -18.67
C ALA A 81 7.45 -3.21 -20.09
N ALA A 82 6.41 -3.91 -20.50
CA ALA A 82 5.74 -3.68 -21.78
C ALA A 82 4.23 -3.69 -21.57
N SER A 83 3.52 -2.85 -22.29
CA SER A 83 2.07 -2.83 -22.33
C SER A 83 1.59 -2.51 -23.74
N TYR A 84 0.35 -2.84 -24.02
CA TYR A 84 -0.28 -2.54 -25.31
C TYR A 84 -1.62 -1.87 -25.08
N ASN A 85 -1.88 -0.81 -25.82
CA ASN A 85 -3.15 -0.11 -25.90
C ASN A 85 -3.39 0.24 -27.36
N LEU A 86 -4.65 0.26 -27.79
CA LEU A 86 -5.01 0.51 -29.18
C LEU A 86 -4.46 1.85 -29.72
N TYR A 87 -4.45 2.88 -28.90
CA TYR A 87 -4.01 4.23 -29.29
C TYR A 87 -2.50 4.47 -29.05
N ASP A 88 -1.98 3.94 -27.99
CA ASP A 88 -0.55 4.06 -27.65
C ASP A 88 0.32 3.05 -28.41
N GLY A 89 -0.30 1.98 -28.95
CA GLY A 89 0.41 0.86 -29.54
C GLY A 89 1.22 0.11 -28.48
N LEU A 90 2.36 -0.42 -28.87
CA LEU A 90 3.31 -1.03 -27.95
C LEU A 90 4.02 0.07 -27.16
N SER A 91 3.96 -0.03 -25.84
CA SER A 91 4.64 0.86 -24.91
C SER A 91 5.71 0.07 -24.17
N LEU A 92 6.94 0.57 -24.22
CA LEU A 92 8.11 -0.07 -23.61
C LEU A 92 8.67 0.81 -22.49
N GLY A 93 9.15 0.18 -21.42
CA GLY A 93 9.70 0.91 -20.29
C GLY A 93 10.32 0.01 -19.25
N LEU A 94 10.44 0.56 -18.05
CA LEU A 94 11.01 -0.12 -16.91
C LEU A 94 10.05 -0.03 -15.73
N ARG A 95 9.94 -1.10 -15.00
CA ARG A 95 9.23 -1.16 -13.72
C ARG A 95 10.23 -1.07 -12.59
N TRP A 96 10.09 -0.07 -11.76
CA TRP A 96 10.93 0.19 -10.60
C TRP A 96 10.12 -0.04 -9.33
N TYR A 97 10.60 -0.90 -8.44
CA TYR A 97 9.89 -1.21 -7.22
C TYR A 97 10.85 -1.61 -6.10
N ASN A 98 10.37 -1.55 -4.86
CA ASN A 98 11.18 -1.90 -3.68
C ASN A 98 10.52 -2.98 -2.80
N ARG A 99 9.52 -3.69 -3.32
CA ARG A 99 8.81 -4.71 -2.55
C ARG A 99 9.70 -5.92 -2.35
N THR A 100 9.87 -6.34 -1.09
CA THR A 100 10.54 -7.55 -0.65
C THR A 100 9.56 -8.48 0.05
N ILE A 101 9.99 -9.67 0.47
CA ILE A 101 9.17 -10.64 1.19
C ILE A 101 8.64 -10.02 2.49
N LEU A 102 9.51 -9.35 3.25
CA LEU A 102 9.11 -8.66 4.46
C LEU A 102 8.52 -7.28 4.15
N PRO A 103 7.40 -6.91 4.77
CA PRO A 103 6.79 -5.60 4.56
C PRO A 103 7.73 -4.48 5.01
N LYS A 104 7.84 -3.44 4.20
CA LYS A 104 8.57 -2.20 4.50
C LYS A 104 7.58 -1.08 4.86
N PRO A 105 8.00 -0.05 5.61
CA PRO A 105 7.17 1.12 5.81
C PRO A 105 6.81 1.81 4.50
N LEU A 106 7.78 2.05 3.65
CA LEU A 106 7.58 2.69 2.35
C LEU A 106 7.70 1.67 1.22
N HIS A 107 6.64 1.56 0.42
CA HIS A 107 6.61 0.80 -0.82
C HIS A 107 6.35 1.73 -1.98
N PHE A 108 7.05 1.51 -3.08
CA PHE A 108 6.73 2.13 -4.35
C PHE A 108 6.78 1.12 -5.48
N ASN A 109 6.00 1.39 -6.51
CA ASN A 109 5.99 0.68 -7.77
C ASN A 109 5.71 1.72 -8.86
N LEU A 110 6.71 2.00 -9.68
CA LEU A 110 6.67 2.99 -10.75
C LEU A 110 6.96 2.30 -12.06
N GLU A 111 6.16 2.55 -13.07
CA GLU A 111 6.26 1.90 -14.36
C GLU A 111 6.14 2.94 -15.48
N PRO A 112 7.18 3.80 -15.63
CA PRO A 112 7.27 4.72 -16.76
C PRO A 112 7.53 3.93 -18.03
N GLN A 113 6.80 4.27 -19.09
CA GLN A 113 6.90 3.67 -20.41
C GLN A 113 6.84 4.76 -21.48
N TYR A 114 7.34 4.45 -22.65
CA TYR A 114 7.21 5.27 -23.85
C TYR A 114 6.38 4.51 -24.89
N ALA A 115 5.30 5.12 -25.30
CA ALA A 115 4.37 4.59 -26.28
C ALA A 115 4.88 4.86 -27.70
N LEU A 116 5.00 3.82 -28.50
CA LEU A 116 5.59 3.94 -29.85
C LEU A 116 4.65 4.58 -30.85
N ASN A 117 3.34 4.34 -30.73
CA ASN A 117 2.36 4.88 -31.68
C ASN A 117 2.00 6.34 -31.37
N SER A 118 1.69 6.65 -30.11
CA SER A 118 1.35 8.02 -29.69
C SER A 118 2.59 8.90 -29.48
N GLN A 119 3.80 8.34 -29.56
CA GLN A 119 5.09 9.01 -29.31
C GLN A 119 5.13 9.81 -28.01
N SER A 120 4.51 9.27 -26.97
CA SER A 120 4.26 9.96 -25.70
C SER A 120 4.71 9.14 -24.51
N PRO A 121 5.12 9.80 -23.40
CA PRO A 121 5.31 9.10 -22.13
C PRO A 121 3.96 8.64 -21.60
N VAL A 122 3.88 7.39 -21.20
CA VAL A 122 2.71 6.77 -20.55
C VAL A 122 3.17 5.96 -19.34
N GLY A 123 2.26 5.52 -18.52
CA GLY A 123 2.66 4.67 -17.40
C GLY A 123 1.71 4.70 -16.22
N ARG A 124 2.15 4.02 -15.18
CA ARG A 124 1.43 3.93 -13.91
C ARG A 124 2.40 3.93 -12.75
N GLY A 125 1.88 4.32 -11.59
CA GLY A 125 2.69 4.32 -10.40
C GLY A 125 1.85 4.25 -9.13
N SER A 126 2.48 3.79 -8.06
CA SER A 126 1.91 3.84 -6.72
C SER A 126 3.01 4.00 -5.68
N VAL A 127 2.69 4.74 -4.63
CA VAL A 127 3.51 4.88 -3.44
C VAL A 127 2.61 4.61 -2.24
N ILE A 128 3.10 3.80 -1.30
CA ILE A 128 2.36 3.38 -0.12
C ILE A 128 3.28 3.52 1.09
N TYR A 129 2.79 4.20 2.11
CA TYR A 129 3.45 4.29 3.40
C TYR A 129 2.61 3.58 4.47
N ASN A 130 3.22 2.65 5.20
CA ASN A 130 2.61 1.89 6.29
C ASN A 130 3.26 2.29 7.61
N ARG A 131 2.43 2.64 8.58
CA ARG A 131 2.83 2.84 9.96
C ARG A 131 2.15 1.79 10.82
N TRP A 132 2.94 0.89 11.41
CA TRP A 132 2.45 -0.11 12.35
C TRP A 132 2.61 0.37 13.79
N ASN A 133 1.63 0.07 14.62
CA ASN A 133 1.68 0.31 16.04
C ASN A 133 1.27 -0.99 16.76
N GLU A 134 2.22 -1.64 17.40
CA GLU A 134 2.03 -2.93 18.03
C GLU A 134 1.22 -2.85 19.33
N THR A 135 1.23 -1.71 20.02
CA THR A 135 0.61 -1.52 21.33
C THR A 135 -0.77 -0.88 21.28
N SER A 136 -1.16 -0.31 20.16
CA SER A 136 -2.42 0.42 20.01
C SER A 136 -3.50 -0.42 19.34
N ASN A 137 -4.77 -0.12 19.67
CA ASN A 137 -5.92 -0.64 18.95
C ASN A 137 -5.91 -0.24 17.47
N LEU A 138 -5.40 0.95 17.13
CA LEU A 138 -5.10 1.37 15.77
C LEU A 138 -3.73 0.80 15.37
N PHE A 139 -3.71 -0.45 14.88
CA PHE A 139 -2.45 -1.16 14.65
C PHE A 139 -1.79 -0.85 13.31
N LEU A 140 -2.55 -0.39 12.31
CA LEU A 140 -2.01 -0.04 11.00
C LEU A 140 -2.65 1.25 10.48
N GLN A 141 -1.80 2.17 10.10
CA GLN A 141 -2.14 3.35 9.31
C GLN A 141 -1.43 3.23 7.97
N ARG A 142 -2.19 3.19 6.88
CA ARG A 142 -1.66 3.12 5.53
C ARG A 142 -2.09 4.33 4.74
N PHE A 143 -1.13 5.02 4.17
CA PHE A 143 -1.32 6.12 3.25
C PHE A 143 -0.81 5.71 1.89
N GLY A 144 -1.63 5.86 0.87
CA GLY A 144 -1.24 5.46 -0.48
C GLY A 144 -1.72 6.45 -1.52
N ILE A 145 -0.99 6.53 -2.60
CA ILE A 145 -1.37 7.24 -3.80
C ILE A 145 -1.05 6.35 -5.00
N ALA A 146 -2.00 6.24 -5.92
CA ALA A 146 -1.82 5.51 -7.17
C ALA A 146 -2.31 6.36 -8.33
N GLY A 147 -1.64 6.25 -9.45
CA GLY A 147 -2.00 6.98 -10.66
C GLY A 147 -1.66 6.22 -11.92
N ASN A 148 -2.30 6.60 -13.01
CA ASN A 148 -2.01 6.13 -14.34
C ASN A 148 -2.24 7.23 -15.39
N TYR A 149 -1.48 7.15 -16.46
CA TYR A 149 -1.49 8.05 -17.58
C TYR A 149 -1.32 7.26 -18.88
N PHE A 150 -2.28 7.36 -19.78
CA PHE A 150 -2.27 6.67 -21.07
C PHE A 150 -3.23 7.35 -22.06
N SER A 151 -3.07 7.07 -23.37
CA SER A 151 -3.99 7.57 -24.38
C SER A 151 -5.27 6.74 -24.43
N TYR A 152 -6.42 7.41 -24.46
CA TYR A 152 -7.72 6.78 -24.58
C TYR A 152 -8.37 7.05 -25.97
N ASP A 153 -7.78 7.99 -26.73
CA ASP A 153 -8.10 8.28 -28.11
C ASP A 153 -6.87 8.88 -28.79
N GLN A 154 -6.92 9.13 -30.08
CA GLN A 154 -5.81 9.67 -30.86
C GLN A 154 -5.43 11.08 -30.38
N GLY A 155 -4.25 11.21 -29.79
CA GLY A 155 -3.75 12.45 -29.20
C GLY A 155 -4.48 12.91 -27.92
N LEU A 156 -5.36 12.09 -27.33
CA LEU A 156 -6.11 12.42 -26.13
C LEU A 156 -5.71 11.51 -24.98
N PHE A 157 -5.42 12.12 -23.84
CA PHE A 157 -4.88 11.43 -22.67
C PHE A 157 -5.88 11.31 -21.53
N TYR A 158 -5.84 10.17 -20.87
CA TYR A 158 -6.52 9.85 -19.64
C TYR A 158 -5.55 9.91 -18.49
N ARG A 159 -5.92 10.65 -17.44
CA ARG A 159 -5.16 10.76 -16.18
C ARG A 159 -6.06 10.36 -15.04
N ARG A 160 -5.57 9.48 -14.19
CA ARG A 160 -6.26 9.11 -12.96
C ARG A 160 -5.30 9.23 -11.80
N LEU A 161 -5.74 9.90 -10.75
CA LEU A 161 -5.05 9.98 -9.46
C LEU A 161 -5.98 9.46 -8.38
N SER A 162 -5.46 8.58 -7.52
CA SER A 162 -6.26 7.91 -6.50
C SER A 162 -5.50 7.83 -5.18
N PRO A 163 -5.48 8.92 -4.39
CA PRO A 163 -5.01 8.87 -3.01
C PRO A 163 -6.00 8.11 -2.13
N TYR A 164 -5.47 7.39 -1.12
CA TYR A 164 -6.28 6.67 -0.15
C TYR A 164 -5.57 6.55 1.19
N THR A 165 -6.38 6.37 2.23
CA THR A 165 -5.91 6.09 3.59
C THR A 165 -6.69 4.92 4.16
N ILE A 166 -6.00 4.01 4.83
CA ILE A 166 -6.61 2.86 5.52
C ILE A 166 -6.19 2.91 6.98
N PHE A 167 -7.17 2.90 7.86
CA PHE A 167 -6.98 2.69 9.29
C PHE A 167 -7.48 1.30 9.64
N ALA A 168 -6.61 0.48 10.19
CA ALA A 168 -6.96 -0.88 10.61
C ALA A 168 -6.92 -0.97 12.14
N PHE A 169 -8.04 -1.39 12.71
CA PHE A 169 -8.23 -1.48 14.15
C PHE A 169 -8.29 -2.94 14.58
N ARG A 170 -7.90 -3.17 15.83
CA ARG A 170 -8.00 -4.44 16.53
C ARG A 170 -8.40 -4.22 17.98
N ASP A 171 -9.15 -5.14 18.54
CA ASP A 171 -9.62 -5.04 19.94
C ASP A 171 -8.50 -5.25 20.97
N ASN A 172 -7.40 -5.90 20.56
CA ASN A 172 -6.32 -6.28 21.46
C ASN A 172 -5.02 -6.50 20.66
N SER A 173 -3.89 -6.52 21.33
CA SER A 173 -2.57 -6.85 20.76
C SER A 173 -2.47 -8.30 20.23
N ASN A 174 -3.41 -9.17 20.57
CA ASN A 174 -3.44 -10.55 20.08
C ASN A 174 -3.79 -10.63 18.58
N LEU A 175 -2.79 -10.89 17.75
CA LEU A 175 -2.94 -11.03 16.29
C LEU A 175 -3.75 -12.25 15.86
N ARG A 176 -3.98 -13.22 16.75
CA ARG A 176 -4.78 -14.43 16.46
C ARG A 176 -6.28 -14.21 16.55
N LYS A 177 -6.74 -13.06 17.07
CA LYS A 177 -8.18 -12.75 17.07
C LYS A 177 -8.69 -12.61 15.65
N ASN A 178 -9.89 -13.15 15.43
CA ASN A 178 -10.57 -13.19 14.14
C ASN A 178 -11.21 -11.86 13.75
N LYS A 179 -11.39 -10.96 14.73
CA LYS A 179 -12.00 -9.64 14.52
C LYS A 179 -11.08 -8.72 13.75
N ARG A 180 -11.62 -8.08 12.70
CA ARG A 180 -10.93 -7.10 11.86
C ARG A 180 -11.86 -5.93 11.60
N GLN A 181 -11.31 -4.73 11.70
CA GLN A 181 -12.03 -3.50 11.40
C GLN A 181 -11.14 -2.61 10.53
N TYR A 182 -11.70 -2.12 9.45
CA TYR A 182 -10.99 -1.25 8.51
C TYR A 182 -11.85 -0.04 8.17
N LEU A 183 -11.27 1.14 8.31
CA LEU A 183 -11.82 2.38 7.77
C LEU A 183 -10.96 2.80 6.59
N THR A 184 -11.55 2.90 5.42
CA THR A 184 -10.87 3.30 4.18
C THR A 184 -11.47 4.61 3.69
N LEU A 185 -10.62 5.60 3.51
CA LEU A 185 -10.91 6.85 2.82
C LEU A 185 -10.18 6.82 1.48
N ARG A 186 -10.88 7.04 0.40
CA ARG A 186 -10.29 7.04 -0.94
C ARG A 186 -10.92 8.15 -1.78
N SER A 187 -10.10 8.87 -2.53
CA SER A 187 -10.60 9.70 -3.62
C SER A 187 -10.07 9.20 -4.95
N VAL A 188 -10.86 9.39 -5.99
CA VAL A 188 -10.48 9.07 -7.37
C VAL A 188 -10.76 10.31 -8.20
N HIS A 189 -9.71 10.86 -8.78
CA HIS A 189 -9.77 12.01 -9.66
C HIS A 189 -9.45 11.55 -11.07
N VAL A 190 -10.36 11.76 -12.00
CA VAL A 190 -10.21 11.44 -13.39
C VAL A 190 -10.22 12.72 -14.21
N THR A 191 -9.20 12.88 -15.03
CA THR A 191 -9.07 13.99 -15.98
C THR A 191 -8.80 13.43 -17.36
N ARG A 192 -9.53 13.91 -18.35
CA ARG A 192 -9.43 13.53 -19.76
C ARG A 192 -9.22 14.77 -20.60
N ASP A 193 -8.35 14.66 -21.59
CA ASP A 193 -8.23 15.69 -22.61
C ASP A 193 -9.49 15.65 -23.50
N LYS A 194 -9.90 16.79 -24.03
CA LYS A 194 -11.11 16.93 -24.83
C LYS A 194 -10.76 17.18 -26.28
N ALA A 195 -11.41 16.49 -27.20
CA ALA A 195 -11.34 16.83 -28.60
C ALA A 195 -12.19 18.08 -28.88
N LEU A 196 -11.67 18.99 -29.71
CA LEU A 196 -12.36 20.25 -30.07
C LEU A 196 -13.75 20.05 -30.71
N ALA A 197 -13.99 18.86 -31.29
CA ALA A 197 -15.21 18.54 -31.99
C ALA A 197 -16.19 17.64 -31.22
N GLN A 198 -15.88 17.21 -30.01
CA GLN A 198 -16.76 16.32 -29.25
C GLN A 198 -17.52 17.12 -28.18
N VAL A 199 -18.84 17.08 -28.30
CA VAL A 199 -19.72 17.44 -27.16
C VAL A 199 -19.37 16.52 -25.98
N ASP A 200 -19.18 17.10 -24.82
CA ASP A 200 -18.70 16.50 -23.58
C ASP A 200 -19.57 15.31 -23.13
N ARG A 201 -19.35 14.13 -23.70
CA ARG A 201 -20.08 12.91 -23.30
C ARG A 201 -19.59 12.33 -21.97
N GLU A 202 -18.35 12.63 -21.58
CA GLU A 202 -17.74 12.07 -20.37
C GLU A 202 -16.91 13.13 -19.65
N PRO A 203 -17.54 13.88 -18.75
CA PRO A 203 -16.86 14.95 -18.01
C PRO A 203 -15.78 14.41 -17.08
N ASN A 204 -14.78 15.25 -16.79
CA ASN A 204 -13.86 15.01 -15.72
C ASN A 204 -14.62 14.91 -14.40
N TYR A 205 -14.25 13.96 -13.55
CA TYR A 205 -14.97 13.75 -12.30
C TYR A 205 -14.06 13.39 -11.14
N SER A 206 -14.57 13.66 -9.94
CA SER A 206 -13.98 13.24 -8.68
C SER A 206 -15.00 12.46 -7.88
N VAL A 207 -14.57 11.33 -7.33
CA VAL A 207 -15.38 10.52 -6.42
C VAL A 207 -14.65 10.35 -5.11
N TYR A 208 -15.31 10.69 -4.02
CA TYR A 208 -14.85 10.45 -2.66
C TYR A 208 -15.58 9.23 -2.11
N ASN A 209 -14.84 8.30 -1.56
CA ASN A 209 -15.37 7.05 -1.00
C ASN A 209 -14.92 6.91 0.45
N LEU A 210 -15.90 6.69 1.33
CA LEU A 210 -15.72 6.28 2.72
C LEU A 210 -16.24 4.85 2.84
N GLN A 211 -15.40 3.93 3.28
CA GLN A 211 -15.78 2.54 3.48
C GLN A 211 -15.37 2.09 4.88
N PHE A 212 -16.30 1.54 5.61
CA PHE A 212 -16.05 0.86 6.87
C PHE A 212 -16.38 -0.63 6.71
N ASN A 213 -15.45 -1.49 7.11
CA ASN A 213 -15.64 -2.94 7.10
C ASN A 213 -15.35 -3.48 8.49
N TYR A 214 -16.27 -4.28 8.99
CA TYR A 214 -16.11 -5.09 10.19
C TYR A 214 -16.26 -6.56 9.81
N SER A 215 -15.40 -7.41 10.34
CA SER A 215 -15.55 -8.85 10.20
C SER A 215 -15.07 -9.59 11.45
N ASP A 216 -15.81 -10.60 11.85
CA ASP A 216 -15.39 -11.59 12.84
C ASP A 216 -15.41 -12.96 12.16
N ASN A 217 -14.24 -13.43 11.75
CA ASN A 217 -14.09 -14.66 10.97
C ASN A 217 -13.91 -15.87 11.88
N ASN A 218 -14.94 -16.18 12.66
CA ASN A 218 -15.00 -17.39 13.45
C ASN A 218 -15.54 -18.55 12.59
N LEU A 219 -14.99 -19.77 12.77
CA LEU A 219 -15.40 -20.95 12.01
C LEU A 219 -16.89 -21.30 12.20
N ILE A 220 -17.40 -21.17 13.44
CA ILE A 220 -18.78 -21.52 13.79
C ILE A 220 -19.72 -20.36 13.51
N ASN A 221 -19.36 -19.16 13.95
CA ASN A 221 -20.17 -17.96 13.80
C ASN A 221 -19.34 -16.90 13.05
N PHE A 222 -19.71 -16.62 11.84
CA PHE A 222 -19.12 -15.55 11.05
C PHE A 222 -20.05 -14.34 11.02
N TYR A 223 -19.49 -13.16 11.24
CA TYR A 223 -20.18 -11.88 11.11
C TYR A 223 -19.36 -10.96 10.21
N SER A 224 -20.03 -10.31 9.28
CA SER A 224 -19.43 -9.17 8.60
C SER A 224 -20.44 -8.04 8.45
N ALA A 225 -19.94 -6.81 8.55
CA ALA A 225 -20.69 -5.60 8.26
C ALA A 225 -19.85 -4.70 7.40
N ALA A 226 -20.42 -4.16 6.33
CA ALA A 226 -19.79 -3.21 5.46
C ALA A 226 -20.70 -1.99 5.28
N PHE A 227 -20.14 -0.82 5.42
CA PHE A 227 -20.78 0.45 5.10
C PHE A 227 -19.95 1.15 4.04
N ASN A 228 -20.63 1.71 3.02
CA ASN A 228 -19.98 2.44 1.95
C ASN A 228 -20.76 3.72 1.66
N ALA A 229 -20.06 4.86 1.65
CA ALA A 229 -20.58 6.14 1.22
C ALA A 229 -19.73 6.69 0.08
N GLN A 230 -20.38 7.10 -1.00
CA GLN A 230 -19.72 7.69 -2.17
C GLN A 230 -20.34 9.06 -2.45
N LEU A 231 -19.46 10.03 -2.65
CA LEU A 231 -19.80 11.41 -2.95
C LEU A 231 -19.10 11.83 -4.25
N SER A 232 -19.88 12.40 -5.16
CA SER A 232 -19.41 12.99 -6.40
C SER A 232 -20.22 14.23 -6.71
N SER A 233 -19.79 15.04 -7.64
CA SER A 233 -20.59 16.15 -8.19
C SER A 233 -21.90 15.64 -8.80
N ALA A 234 -21.89 14.48 -9.46
CA ALA A 234 -23.03 13.89 -10.15
C ALA A 234 -23.96 13.08 -9.24
N PHE A 235 -23.45 12.46 -8.17
CA PHE A 235 -24.27 11.59 -7.32
C PHE A 235 -23.75 11.54 -5.89
N SER A 236 -24.64 11.15 -4.98
CA SER A 236 -24.29 10.73 -3.64
C SER A 236 -25.03 9.43 -3.32
N LYS A 237 -24.34 8.41 -2.87
CA LYS A 237 -24.96 7.15 -2.51
C LYS A 237 -24.38 6.59 -1.22
N VAL A 238 -25.21 5.88 -0.49
CA VAL A 238 -24.83 5.10 0.68
C VAL A 238 -25.32 3.67 0.51
N SER A 239 -24.56 2.73 1.06
CA SER A 239 -24.98 1.33 1.12
C SER A 239 -24.44 0.67 2.38
N ALA A 240 -25.20 -0.29 2.88
CA ALA A 240 -24.84 -1.13 4.00
C ALA A 240 -25.09 -2.58 3.64
N GLN A 241 -24.21 -3.44 4.08
CA GLN A 241 -24.31 -4.87 3.93
C GLN A 241 -24.02 -5.53 5.27
N PHE A 242 -24.79 -6.50 5.62
CA PHE A 242 -24.56 -7.37 6.78
C PHE A 242 -24.61 -8.82 6.33
N GLU A 243 -23.70 -9.63 6.83
CA GLU A 243 -23.66 -11.06 6.56
C GLU A 243 -23.44 -11.82 7.87
N TYR A 244 -24.23 -12.86 8.08
CA TYR A 244 -24.12 -13.78 9.19
C TYR A 244 -24.13 -15.21 8.67
N ARG A 245 -23.19 -16.00 9.14
CA ARG A 245 -23.13 -17.44 8.86
C ARG A 245 -22.99 -18.20 10.17
N LYS A 246 -23.82 -19.23 10.35
CA LYS A 246 -23.72 -20.16 11.47
C LYS A 246 -23.55 -21.58 10.94
N LEU A 247 -22.49 -22.24 11.39
CA LEU A 247 -22.23 -23.64 11.14
C LEU A 247 -22.73 -24.46 12.35
N PHE A 248 -23.52 -25.53 12.09
CA PHE A 248 -24.04 -26.44 13.09
C PHE A 248 -23.17 -27.70 13.15
N LEU A 249 -23.28 -28.45 14.27
CA LEU A 249 -22.52 -29.69 14.51
C LEU A 249 -22.79 -30.80 13.47
N ASN A 250 -23.94 -30.78 12.82
CA ASN A 250 -24.32 -31.72 11.76
C ASN A 250 -23.85 -31.27 10.36
N ASN A 251 -22.86 -30.42 10.25
CA ASN A 251 -22.32 -29.83 9.02
C ASN A 251 -23.35 -29.01 8.20
N ARG A 252 -24.51 -28.70 8.74
CA ARG A 252 -25.46 -27.77 8.13
C ARG A 252 -25.04 -26.35 8.46
N GLN A 253 -25.33 -25.41 7.53
CA GLN A 253 -25.08 -24.01 7.77
C GLN A 253 -26.27 -23.14 7.37
N ILE A 254 -26.44 -22.04 8.07
CA ILE A 254 -27.35 -20.96 7.71
C ILE A 254 -26.49 -19.75 7.32
N ASN A 255 -26.75 -19.19 6.14
CA ASN A 255 -26.20 -17.94 5.68
C ASN A 255 -27.32 -16.92 5.50
N LEU A 256 -27.19 -15.80 6.19
CA LEU A 256 -28.10 -14.65 6.06
C LEU A 256 -27.30 -13.47 5.53
N ARG A 257 -27.83 -12.82 4.49
CA ARG A 257 -27.24 -11.63 3.93
C ARG A 257 -28.30 -10.57 3.73
N PHE A 258 -28.05 -9.38 4.28
CA PHE A 258 -28.87 -8.20 4.10
C PHE A 258 -28.05 -7.16 3.36
N TYR A 259 -28.69 -6.53 2.40
CA TYR A 259 -28.13 -5.40 1.68
C TYR A 259 -29.16 -4.31 1.52
N ALA A 260 -28.75 -3.06 1.80
CA ALA A 260 -29.53 -1.87 1.54
C ALA A 260 -28.65 -0.80 0.90
N GLY A 261 -29.20 -0.11 -0.08
CA GLY A 261 -28.48 0.96 -0.76
C GLY A 261 -29.46 2.05 -1.22
N LEU A 262 -29.03 3.30 -1.10
CA LEU A 262 -29.83 4.47 -1.42
C LEU A 262 -28.96 5.50 -2.14
N PHE A 263 -29.48 6.09 -3.21
CA PHE A 263 -28.97 7.34 -3.78
C PHE A 263 -29.60 8.52 -3.02
N LEU A 264 -28.77 9.27 -2.31
CA LEU A 264 -29.19 10.50 -1.62
C LEU A 264 -29.34 11.66 -2.58
N ARG A 265 -28.50 11.66 -3.64
CA ARG A 265 -28.57 12.61 -4.74
C ARG A 265 -28.22 11.86 -6.01
N ASN A 266 -29.07 12.04 -7.01
CA ASN A 266 -28.81 11.63 -8.39
C ASN A 266 -28.89 12.91 -9.23
N GLY A 267 -27.75 13.38 -9.74
CA GLY A 267 -27.71 14.56 -10.59
C GLY A 267 -28.45 14.32 -11.90
N PRO A 268 -28.91 15.35 -12.59
CA PRO A 268 -29.52 15.20 -13.89
C PRO A 268 -28.52 14.48 -14.80
N ASN A 269 -29.02 13.48 -15.52
CA ASN A 269 -28.25 12.79 -16.53
C ASN A 269 -27.77 13.85 -17.54
N PRO A 270 -26.48 13.99 -17.83
CA PRO A 270 -26.03 14.96 -18.85
C PRO A 270 -26.61 14.69 -20.25
N MET A 271 -27.30 13.56 -20.43
CA MET A 271 -28.05 13.23 -21.66
C MET A 271 -29.46 13.82 -21.72
N SER A 272 -29.99 14.48 -20.69
CA SER A 272 -31.36 15.01 -20.68
C SER A 272 -31.46 16.52 -20.92
N SER A 273 -30.35 17.19 -21.22
CA SER A 273 -30.37 18.58 -21.69
C SER A 273 -30.08 18.62 -23.21
N VAL A 274 -31.07 18.27 -23.97
CA VAL A 274 -31.25 18.70 -25.39
C VAL A 274 -32.34 19.70 -25.41
#